data_5d9707fb42b3360a59c6897631b997e6
#
_entry.id   5d9707fb42b3360a59c6897631b997e6
#
_cell.length_a   1.000
_cell.length_b   1.000
_cell.length_c   1.000
_cell.angle_alpha   90.00
_cell.angle_beta   90.00
_cell.angle_gamma   90.00
#
_symmetry.space_group_name_H-M   'P 1'
#
loop_
_entity.id
_entity.type
_entity.pdbx_description
1 polymer ?
#
loop_
_entity_poly.entity_id
_entity_poly.type
_entity_poly.pdbx_seq_one_letter_code
_entity_poly.pdbx_strand_id
1 'polypeptide(L)'
;MEELATTAIMTDRQSSAREQGLVHVVLIMIYKLLRITEIAEDTVARRVVARGAEKLKIHDPQFVVMGKAVLHQCFFFVYHCIREHHANQVYVANFLSTLLGHVGEAGQDYASKCVNEMLSKNMSVQDEKIGSRELDIFINKLRKSRMDPTFLTLVRSCCACQGNGIDNNQGKVCDRLFKDYTDAVIQLHADHTYLLRVEWNTDSLYY
;
A
#
# COMPACT_ATOMS: atom_id res chain seq x y z
N MET A 1 -21.32 -27.72 2.40
CA MET A 1 -20.24 -28.68 2.11
C MET A 1 -19.42 -28.26 0.89
N GLU A 2 -20.02 -27.80 -0.18
CA GLU A 2 -19.32 -27.37 -1.41
C GLU A 2 -18.41 -26.13 -1.18
N GLU A 3 -18.85 -25.18 -0.38
CA GLU A 3 -18.10 -23.98 -0.03
C GLU A 3 -16.85 -24.31 0.80
N LEU A 4 -16.93 -25.23 1.75
CA LEU A 4 -15.78 -25.70 2.53
C LEU A 4 -14.75 -26.44 1.67
N ALA A 5 -15.21 -27.25 0.72
CA ALA A 5 -14.32 -27.94 -0.21
C ALA A 5 -13.59 -26.95 -1.14
N THR A 6 -14.29 -25.92 -1.62
CA THR A 6 -13.70 -24.87 -2.45
C THR A 6 -12.64 -24.07 -1.68
N THR A 7 -12.91 -23.73 -0.42
CA THR A 7 -11.95 -23.02 0.45
C THR A 7 -10.71 -23.85 0.71
N ALA A 8 -10.84 -25.14 1.00
CA ALA A 8 -9.70 -26.05 1.22
C ALA A 8 -8.81 -26.14 -0.03
N ILE A 9 -9.40 -26.31 -1.22
CA ILE A 9 -8.66 -26.35 -2.49
C ILE A 9 -7.91 -25.04 -2.74
N MET A 10 -8.51 -23.90 -2.42
CA MET A 10 -7.84 -22.58 -2.57
C MET A 10 -6.65 -22.48 -1.62
N THR A 11 -6.79 -22.87 -0.36
CA THR A 11 -5.71 -22.86 0.64
C THR A 11 -4.53 -23.74 0.22
N ASP A 12 -4.80 -24.93 -0.30
CA ASP A 12 -3.76 -25.85 -0.80
C ASP A 12 -3.00 -25.24 -1.99
N ARG A 13 -3.69 -24.60 -2.92
CA ARG A 13 -3.06 -23.92 -4.05
C ARG A 13 -2.19 -22.76 -3.61
N GLN A 14 -2.64 -21.97 -2.64
CA GLN A 14 -1.89 -20.85 -2.08
C GLN A 14 -0.61 -21.34 -1.36
N SER A 15 -0.72 -22.42 -0.57
CA SER A 15 0.43 -23.05 0.07
C SER A 15 1.43 -23.58 -0.95
N SER A 16 0.94 -24.31 -1.95
CA SER A 16 1.76 -24.87 -3.04
C SER A 16 2.49 -23.77 -3.81
N ALA A 17 1.84 -22.65 -4.12
CA ALA A 17 2.48 -21.53 -4.82
C ALA A 17 3.65 -20.92 -4.02
N ARG A 18 3.54 -20.89 -2.67
CA ARG A 18 4.63 -20.46 -1.80
C ARG A 18 5.75 -21.49 -1.75
N GLU A 19 5.43 -22.75 -1.50
CA GLU A 19 6.39 -23.83 -1.34
C GLU A 19 7.20 -24.11 -2.60
N GLN A 20 6.59 -23.93 -3.77
CA GLN A 20 7.27 -24.00 -5.06
C GLN A 20 8.06 -22.71 -5.41
N GLY A 21 8.09 -21.74 -4.51
CA GLY A 21 8.83 -20.48 -4.71
C GLY A 21 8.21 -19.51 -5.68
N LEU A 22 7.00 -19.77 -6.20
CA LEU A 22 6.36 -18.89 -7.20
C LEU A 22 6.05 -17.50 -6.61
N VAL A 23 5.56 -17.45 -5.38
CA VAL A 23 5.32 -16.16 -4.67
C VAL A 23 6.62 -15.37 -4.55
N HIS A 24 7.74 -16.03 -4.24
CA HIS A 24 9.04 -15.39 -4.13
C HIS A 24 9.52 -14.79 -5.46
N VAL A 25 9.41 -15.56 -6.53
CA VAL A 25 9.79 -15.10 -7.88
C VAL A 25 8.98 -13.88 -8.28
N VAL A 26 7.66 -13.88 -8.04
CA VAL A 26 6.79 -12.73 -8.36
C VAL A 26 7.15 -11.50 -7.52
N LEU A 27 7.47 -11.66 -6.23
CA LEU A 27 7.91 -10.54 -5.38
C LEU A 27 9.24 -9.94 -5.86
N ILE A 28 10.19 -10.77 -6.30
CA ILE A 28 11.43 -10.29 -6.92
C ILE A 28 11.14 -9.58 -8.25
N MET A 29 10.21 -10.10 -9.06
CA MET A 29 9.79 -9.43 -10.30
C MET A 29 9.20 -8.05 -10.01
N ILE A 30 8.32 -7.93 -9.03
CA ILE A 30 7.77 -6.65 -8.57
C ILE A 30 8.92 -5.70 -8.24
N TYR A 31 9.83 -6.09 -7.36
CA TYR A 31 10.96 -5.25 -6.95
C TYR A 31 11.82 -4.77 -8.14
N LYS A 32 12.10 -5.65 -9.09
CA LYS A 32 12.90 -5.30 -10.28
C LYS A 32 12.15 -4.40 -11.25
N LEU A 33 10.87 -4.71 -11.52
CA LEU A 33 10.04 -3.91 -12.43
C LEU A 33 9.83 -2.50 -11.89
N LEU A 34 9.63 -2.36 -10.57
CA LEU A 34 9.50 -1.06 -9.92
C LEU A 34 10.73 -0.19 -10.17
N ARG A 35 11.91 -0.73 -9.91
CA ARG A 35 13.16 0.01 -10.16
C ARG A 35 13.35 0.40 -11.62
N ILE A 36 12.93 -0.45 -12.55
CA ILE A 36 13.03 -0.16 -13.98
C ILE A 36 12.02 0.92 -14.39
N THR A 37 10.79 0.87 -13.89
CA THR A 37 9.77 1.88 -14.20
C THR A 37 10.10 3.24 -13.58
N GLU A 38 10.60 3.28 -12.34
CA GLU A 38 11.07 4.52 -11.70
C GLU A 38 12.22 5.16 -12.50
N ILE A 39 13.21 4.38 -12.93
CA ILE A 39 14.33 4.86 -13.75
C ILE A 39 13.82 5.38 -15.09
N ALA A 40 12.87 4.69 -15.72
CA ALA A 40 12.29 5.11 -16.99
C ALA A 40 11.53 6.43 -16.86
N GLU A 41 10.69 6.57 -15.83
CA GLU A 41 9.94 7.81 -15.56
C GLU A 41 10.88 8.99 -15.25
N ASP A 42 11.89 8.79 -14.41
CA ASP A 42 12.87 9.83 -14.08
C ASP A 42 13.69 10.24 -15.32
N THR A 43 14.04 9.28 -16.16
CA THR A 43 14.77 9.54 -17.40
C THR A 43 13.94 10.34 -18.41
N VAL A 44 12.65 10.01 -18.55
CA VAL A 44 11.72 10.76 -19.40
C VAL A 44 11.53 12.18 -18.86
N ALA A 45 11.37 12.33 -17.54
CA ALA A 45 11.15 13.63 -16.91
C ALA A 45 12.38 14.54 -17.03
N ARG A 46 13.58 14.01 -16.89
CA ARG A 46 14.84 14.81 -16.88
C ARG A 46 15.52 14.91 -18.23
N ARG A 47 15.06 14.24 -19.29
CA ARG A 47 15.74 14.14 -20.58
C ARG A 47 17.24 13.75 -20.47
N VAL A 48 17.59 13.01 -19.42
CA VAL A 48 18.96 12.55 -19.17
C VAL A 48 19.12 11.16 -19.77
N VAL A 49 19.83 11.10 -20.89
CA VAL A 49 20.19 9.83 -21.53
C VAL A 49 21.33 9.20 -20.73
N ALA A 50 21.01 8.32 -19.80
CA ALA A 50 22.02 7.44 -19.23
C ALA A 50 22.45 6.42 -20.28
N ARG A 51 23.76 6.38 -20.64
CA ARG A 51 24.35 5.49 -21.69
C ARG A 51 23.95 4.02 -21.61
N GLY A 52 23.45 3.54 -20.46
CA GLY A 52 22.94 2.17 -20.28
C GLY A 52 21.47 1.97 -20.65
N ALA A 53 20.67 3.04 -20.67
CA ALA A 53 19.23 3.00 -20.95
C ALA A 53 18.95 2.84 -22.46
N GLU A 54 19.84 3.33 -23.33
CA GLU A 54 19.71 3.15 -24.78
C GLU A 54 19.64 1.66 -25.21
N LYS A 55 20.36 0.78 -24.52
CA LYS A 55 20.34 -0.66 -24.83
C LYS A 55 19.01 -1.36 -24.54
N LEU A 56 18.20 -0.81 -23.65
CA LEU A 56 16.95 -1.43 -23.19
C LEU A 56 15.69 -0.78 -23.78
N LYS A 57 15.81 0.27 -24.61
CA LYS A 57 14.67 1.08 -25.10
C LYS A 57 13.74 1.56 -23.97
N ILE A 58 14.32 1.84 -22.81
CA ILE A 58 13.58 2.26 -21.58
C ILE A 58 12.89 3.62 -21.78
N HIS A 59 13.22 4.36 -22.83
CA HIS A 59 12.63 5.66 -23.18
C HIS A 59 11.28 5.57 -23.89
N ASP A 60 10.84 4.35 -24.25
CA ASP A 60 9.55 4.18 -24.92
C ASP A 60 8.44 4.31 -23.87
N PRO A 61 7.52 5.28 -24.01
CA PRO A 61 6.35 5.40 -23.14
C PRO A 61 5.53 4.10 -23.07
N GLN A 62 5.51 3.31 -24.14
CA GLN A 62 4.84 2.01 -24.17
C GLN A 62 5.48 1.02 -23.19
N PHE A 63 6.80 1.10 -22.99
CA PHE A 63 7.50 0.26 -22.02
C PHE A 63 7.03 0.54 -20.59
N VAL A 64 6.86 1.81 -20.21
CA VAL A 64 6.33 2.20 -18.89
C VAL A 64 4.91 1.68 -18.71
N VAL A 65 4.06 1.86 -19.72
CA VAL A 65 2.66 1.36 -19.68
C VAL A 65 2.61 -0.15 -19.53
N MET A 66 3.40 -0.88 -20.32
CA MET A 66 3.51 -2.34 -20.21
C MET A 66 4.04 -2.77 -18.83
N GLY A 67 5.08 -2.09 -18.33
CA GLY A 67 5.64 -2.36 -17.02
C GLY A 67 4.61 -2.20 -15.90
N LYS A 68 3.82 -1.15 -15.93
CA LYS A 68 2.71 -0.92 -14.99
C LYS A 68 1.62 -1.99 -15.09
N ALA A 69 1.28 -2.42 -16.32
CA ALA A 69 0.30 -3.49 -16.52
C ALA A 69 0.80 -4.84 -15.95
N VAL A 70 2.08 -5.17 -16.17
CA VAL A 70 2.68 -6.39 -15.60
C VAL A 70 2.74 -6.29 -14.07
N LEU A 71 3.12 -5.14 -13.50
CA LEU A 71 3.10 -4.91 -12.06
C LEU A 71 1.70 -5.13 -11.47
N HIS A 72 0.67 -4.62 -12.12
CA HIS A 72 -0.71 -4.84 -11.69
C HIS A 72 -1.05 -6.33 -11.60
N GLN A 73 -0.67 -7.13 -12.62
CA GLN A 73 -0.90 -8.57 -12.60
C GLN A 73 -0.07 -9.30 -11.52
N CYS A 74 1.15 -8.83 -11.26
CA CYS A 74 1.98 -9.37 -10.18
C CYS A 74 1.33 -9.10 -8.81
N PHE A 75 0.85 -7.88 -8.54
CA PHE A 75 0.14 -7.56 -7.30
C PHE A 75 -1.19 -8.32 -7.19
N PHE A 76 -1.94 -8.47 -8.30
CA PHE A 76 -3.13 -9.29 -8.35
C PHE A 76 -2.83 -10.73 -7.92
N PHE A 77 -1.79 -11.35 -8.49
CA PHE A 77 -1.37 -12.69 -8.12
C PHE A 77 -1.00 -12.79 -6.63
N VAL A 78 -0.16 -11.86 -6.11
CA VAL A 78 0.23 -11.84 -4.70
C VAL A 78 -0.99 -11.72 -3.80
N TYR A 79 -1.93 -10.82 -4.12
CA TYR A 79 -3.17 -10.67 -3.36
C TYR A 79 -3.94 -11.99 -3.25
N HIS A 80 -4.12 -12.71 -4.35
CA HIS A 80 -4.81 -13.99 -4.33
C HIS A 80 -4.04 -15.09 -3.58
N CYS A 81 -2.71 -15.01 -3.51
CA CYS A 81 -1.91 -15.92 -2.70
C CYS A 81 -1.98 -15.65 -1.20
N ILE A 82 -2.25 -14.40 -0.77
CA ILE A 82 -2.29 -14.03 0.66
C ILE A 82 -3.70 -13.93 1.23
N ARG A 83 -4.71 -13.83 0.38
CA ARG A 83 -6.10 -13.66 0.81
C ARG A 83 -6.51 -14.78 1.74
N GLU A 84 -6.84 -14.43 3.00
CA GLU A 84 -7.25 -15.36 4.07
C GLU A 84 -6.24 -16.48 4.36
N HIS A 85 -4.95 -16.28 3.99
CA HIS A 85 -3.90 -17.30 4.18
C HIS A 85 -2.76 -16.74 5.05
N HIS A 86 -2.84 -16.96 6.36
CA HIS A 86 -1.94 -16.37 7.37
C HIS A 86 -0.45 -16.62 7.10
N ALA A 87 -0.06 -17.84 6.76
CA ALA A 87 1.36 -18.17 6.52
C ALA A 87 1.93 -17.43 5.30
N ASN A 88 1.13 -17.24 4.24
CA ASN A 88 1.55 -16.46 3.08
C ASN A 88 1.58 -14.97 3.40
N GLN A 89 0.66 -14.47 4.25
CA GLN A 89 0.68 -13.07 4.72
C GLN A 89 1.97 -12.76 5.47
N VAL A 90 2.38 -13.61 6.42
CA VAL A 90 3.65 -13.47 7.15
C VAL A 90 4.85 -13.50 6.19
N TYR A 91 4.84 -14.41 5.21
CA TYR A 91 5.91 -14.49 4.23
C TYR A 91 6.02 -13.21 3.39
N VAL A 92 4.90 -12.72 2.84
CA VAL A 92 4.85 -11.52 1.99
C VAL A 92 5.14 -10.25 2.79
N ALA A 93 4.83 -10.22 4.09
CA ALA A 93 5.12 -9.09 4.97
C ALA A 93 6.62 -8.75 5.07
N ASN A 94 7.54 -9.66 4.73
CA ASN A 94 8.96 -9.35 4.60
C ASN A 94 9.26 -8.38 3.43
N PHE A 95 8.32 -8.22 2.52
CA PHE A 95 8.39 -7.28 1.39
C PHE A 95 7.47 -6.07 1.57
N LEU A 96 6.98 -5.83 2.79
CA LEU A 96 6.01 -4.77 3.09
C LEU A 96 6.49 -3.39 2.62
N SER A 97 7.75 -3.05 2.81
CA SER A 97 8.31 -1.76 2.37
C SER A 97 8.21 -1.56 0.86
N THR A 98 8.40 -2.62 0.08
CA THR A 98 8.22 -2.59 -1.38
C THR A 98 6.75 -2.36 -1.75
N LEU A 99 5.82 -3.06 -1.09
CA LEU A 99 4.39 -2.89 -1.32
C LEU A 99 3.93 -1.47 -0.95
N LEU A 100 4.41 -0.94 0.18
CA LEU A 100 4.08 0.42 0.66
C LEU A 100 4.51 1.52 -0.31
N GLY A 101 5.61 1.33 -1.02
CA GLY A 101 6.06 2.26 -2.05
C GLY A 101 4.98 2.55 -3.09
N HIS A 102 4.16 1.55 -3.44
CA HIS A 102 3.20 1.58 -4.54
C HIS A 102 1.74 1.69 -4.12
N VAL A 103 1.49 1.80 -2.84
CA VAL A 103 0.16 2.09 -2.33
C VAL A 103 -0.29 3.48 -2.80
N GLY A 104 -1.44 3.54 -3.44
CA GLY A 104 -2.04 4.77 -3.96
C GLY A 104 -1.52 5.21 -5.34
N GLU A 105 -0.66 4.42 -5.99
CA GLU A 105 -0.31 4.67 -7.39
C GLU A 105 -1.46 4.28 -8.32
N ALA A 106 -1.68 5.11 -9.34
CA ALA A 106 -2.72 4.86 -10.33
C ALA A 106 -2.53 3.50 -11.01
N GLY A 107 -3.58 2.66 -10.98
CA GLY A 107 -3.57 1.32 -11.57
C GLY A 107 -2.89 0.25 -10.70
N GLN A 108 -2.50 0.56 -9.45
CA GLN A 108 -1.88 -0.39 -8.51
C GLN A 108 -2.77 -0.71 -7.29
N ASP A 109 -4.08 -0.79 -7.48
CA ASP A 109 -5.07 -1.05 -6.42
C ASP A 109 -4.77 -2.32 -5.61
N TYR A 110 -4.18 -3.33 -6.25
CA TYR A 110 -3.83 -4.57 -5.58
C TYR A 110 -2.65 -4.45 -4.62
N ALA A 111 -1.75 -3.48 -4.77
CA ALA A 111 -0.73 -3.19 -3.76
C ALA A 111 -1.40 -2.77 -2.44
N SER A 112 -2.37 -1.86 -2.51
CA SER A 112 -3.16 -1.42 -1.35
C SER A 112 -3.97 -2.56 -0.74
N LYS A 113 -4.60 -3.40 -1.58
CA LYS A 113 -5.34 -4.58 -1.12
C LYS A 113 -4.45 -5.60 -0.43
N CYS A 114 -3.22 -5.84 -0.93
CA CYS A 114 -2.25 -6.72 -0.28
C CYS A 114 -1.89 -6.23 1.13
N VAL A 115 -1.56 -4.94 1.25
CA VAL A 115 -1.21 -4.35 2.54
C VAL A 115 -2.40 -4.41 3.50
N ASN A 116 -3.58 -4.02 3.04
CA ASN A 116 -4.81 -4.07 3.84
C ASN A 116 -5.15 -5.48 4.32
N GLU A 117 -5.06 -6.49 3.45
CA GLU A 117 -5.32 -7.89 3.78
C GLU A 117 -4.38 -8.38 4.89
N MET A 118 -3.08 -8.10 4.76
CA MET A 118 -2.10 -8.49 5.77
C MET A 118 -2.35 -7.80 7.12
N LEU A 119 -2.61 -6.50 7.12
CA LEU A 119 -2.75 -5.73 8.35
C LEU A 119 -4.09 -5.96 9.04
N SER A 120 -5.18 -6.08 8.30
CA SER A 120 -6.51 -6.27 8.89
C SER A 120 -6.79 -7.70 9.35
N LYS A 121 -6.02 -8.69 8.91
CA LYS A 121 -6.29 -10.11 9.12
C LYS A 121 -5.20 -10.85 9.90
N ASN A 122 -4.03 -10.26 10.13
CA ASN A 122 -2.90 -10.96 10.71
C ASN A 122 -2.21 -10.14 11.81
N MET A 123 -2.48 -10.50 13.07
CA MET A 123 -1.93 -9.82 14.22
C MET A 123 -0.39 -9.94 14.29
N SER A 124 0.16 -11.11 13.92
CA SER A 124 1.63 -11.29 13.92
C SER A 124 2.32 -10.31 12.96
N VAL A 125 1.71 -10.03 11.81
CA VAL A 125 2.23 -9.01 10.88
C VAL A 125 2.13 -7.62 11.50
N GLN A 126 1.04 -7.30 12.19
CA GLN A 126 0.89 -6.02 12.91
C GLN A 126 2.00 -5.84 13.94
N ASP A 127 2.19 -6.83 14.81
CA ASP A 127 3.13 -6.76 15.93
C ASP A 127 4.59 -6.67 15.45
N GLU A 128 4.93 -7.40 14.39
CA GLU A 128 6.30 -7.46 13.90
C GLU A 128 6.68 -6.33 12.92
N LYS A 129 5.73 -5.85 12.12
CA LYS A 129 6.03 -5.01 10.96
C LYS A 129 5.52 -3.58 11.08
N ILE A 130 4.57 -3.30 12.00
CA ILE A 130 4.00 -1.95 12.12
C ILE A 130 4.58 -1.23 13.31
N GLY A 131 5.56 -0.37 13.02
CA GLY A 131 6.16 0.57 13.95
C GLY A 131 5.76 2.01 13.65
N SER A 132 6.37 2.96 14.37
CA SER A 132 6.13 4.38 14.16
C SER A 132 6.45 4.83 12.74
N ARG A 133 7.48 4.25 12.12
CA ARG A 133 7.90 4.57 10.74
C ARG A 133 6.81 4.24 9.72
N GLU A 134 6.20 3.05 9.82
CA GLU A 134 5.17 2.61 8.90
C GLU A 134 3.91 3.46 9.08
N LEU A 135 3.54 3.80 10.31
CA LEU A 135 2.44 4.71 10.60
C LEU A 135 2.70 6.11 10.00
N ASP A 136 3.93 6.64 10.14
CA ASP A 136 4.31 7.92 9.53
C ASP A 136 4.19 7.89 8.00
N ILE A 137 4.56 6.78 7.35
CA ILE A 137 4.39 6.61 5.91
C ILE A 137 2.92 6.70 5.52
N PHE A 138 2.02 5.99 6.21
CA PHE A 138 0.58 6.00 5.91
C PHE A 138 -0.04 7.39 6.13
N ILE A 139 0.28 8.03 7.25
CA ILE A 139 -0.25 9.36 7.57
C ILE A 139 0.27 10.41 6.58
N ASN A 140 1.56 10.36 6.21
CA ASN A 140 2.10 11.26 5.21
C ASN A 140 1.49 11.05 3.81
N LYS A 141 1.19 9.80 3.44
CA LYS A 141 0.46 9.51 2.21
C LYS A 141 -0.97 10.04 2.28
N LEU A 142 -1.67 9.87 3.40
CA LEU A 142 -3.00 10.44 3.64
C LEU A 142 -3.01 11.97 3.47
N ARG A 143 -2.04 12.69 4.07
CA ARG A 143 -1.88 14.14 3.93
C ARG A 143 -1.71 14.58 2.47
N LYS A 144 -0.89 13.84 1.71
CA LYS A 144 -0.55 14.19 0.32
C LYS A 144 -1.63 13.78 -0.68
N SER A 145 -2.45 12.80 -0.36
CA SER A 145 -3.40 12.18 -1.29
C SER A 145 -4.76 12.87 -1.38
N ARG A 146 -4.94 14.01 -0.73
CA ARG A 146 -6.20 14.77 -0.76
C ARG A 146 -7.43 13.93 -0.40
N MET A 147 -7.35 13.14 0.67
CA MET A 147 -8.45 12.29 1.15
C MET A 147 -8.77 11.05 0.28
N ASP A 148 -7.81 10.49 -0.38
CA ASP A 148 -8.00 9.18 -0.97
C ASP A 148 -8.40 8.16 0.13
N PRO A 149 -9.61 7.56 0.05
CA PRO A 149 -10.11 6.64 1.07
C PRO A 149 -9.23 5.40 1.27
N THR A 150 -8.38 5.08 0.30
CA THR A 150 -7.39 4.00 0.37
C THR A 150 -6.47 4.16 1.57
N PHE A 151 -5.93 5.39 1.77
CA PHE A 151 -5.00 5.63 2.88
C PHE A 151 -5.71 5.66 4.24
N LEU A 152 -6.94 6.16 4.28
CA LEU A 152 -7.74 6.09 5.51
C LEU A 152 -8.05 4.63 5.88
N THR A 153 -8.35 3.79 4.89
CA THR A 153 -8.55 2.35 5.09
C THR A 153 -7.29 1.68 5.64
N LEU A 154 -6.11 2.06 5.15
CA LEU A 154 -4.83 1.52 5.64
C LEU A 154 -4.51 1.98 7.06
N VAL A 155 -4.73 3.25 7.40
CA VAL A 155 -4.60 3.74 8.78
C VAL A 155 -5.55 2.99 9.71
N ARG A 156 -6.81 2.79 9.30
CA ARG A 156 -7.76 1.95 10.05
C ARG A 156 -7.24 0.53 10.24
N SER A 157 -6.66 -0.09 9.21
CA SER A 157 -6.12 -1.45 9.28
C SER A 157 -4.91 -1.56 10.21
N CYS A 158 -4.16 -0.47 10.43
CA CYS A 158 -3.14 -0.42 11.47
C CYS A 158 -3.72 -0.33 12.89
N CYS A 159 -4.92 0.22 13.05
CA CYS A 159 -5.56 0.44 14.33
C CYS A 159 -6.44 -0.71 14.80
N ALA A 160 -6.76 -1.67 13.93
CA ALA A 160 -7.62 -2.81 14.27
C ALA A 160 -7.28 -4.02 13.41
N CYS A 161 -7.25 -5.20 14.03
CA CYS A 161 -7.05 -6.49 13.39
C CYS A 161 -8.18 -7.42 13.74
N GLN A 162 -8.80 -8.06 12.75
CA GLN A 162 -9.93 -8.99 12.94
C GLN A 162 -11.08 -8.42 13.79
N GLY A 163 -11.33 -7.11 13.66
CA GLY A 163 -12.35 -6.41 14.41
C GLY A 163 -11.95 -5.97 15.83
N ASN A 164 -10.77 -6.36 16.32
CA ASN A 164 -10.24 -5.97 17.62
C ASN A 164 -9.33 -4.75 17.48
N GLY A 165 -9.52 -3.75 18.38
CA GLY A 165 -8.68 -2.56 18.41
C GLY A 165 -7.25 -2.88 18.87
N ILE A 166 -6.27 -2.15 18.35
CA ILE A 166 -4.87 -2.21 18.77
C ILE A 166 -4.52 -0.90 19.45
N ASP A 167 -4.72 -0.84 20.77
CA ASP A 167 -4.64 0.40 21.59
C ASP A 167 -3.34 1.17 21.39
N ASN A 168 -2.20 0.47 21.35
CA ASN A 168 -0.90 1.09 21.13
C ASN A 168 -0.81 1.81 19.78
N ASN A 169 -1.32 1.20 18.71
CA ASN A 169 -1.32 1.79 17.37
C ASN A 169 -2.35 2.93 17.28
N GLN A 170 -3.53 2.76 17.89
CA GLN A 170 -4.54 3.81 17.98
C GLN A 170 -3.99 5.05 18.67
N GLY A 171 -3.33 4.89 19.84
CA GLY A 171 -2.70 5.99 20.55
C GLY A 171 -1.65 6.71 19.69
N LYS A 172 -0.76 5.98 19.04
CA LYS A 172 0.25 6.55 18.14
C LYS A 172 -0.39 7.30 16.95
N VAL A 173 -1.42 6.74 16.32
CA VAL A 173 -2.12 7.40 15.20
C VAL A 173 -2.81 8.68 15.68
N CYS A 174 -3.50 8.66 16.83
CA CYS A 174 -4.08 9.85 17.41
C CYS A 174 -3.03 10.92 17.70
N ASP A 175 -1.93 10.56 18.34
CA ASP A 175 -0.84 11.51 18.62
C ASP A 175 -0.30 12.14 17.33
N ARG A 176 -0.05 11.34 16.28
CA ARG A 176 0.40 11.84 14.99
C ARG A 176 -0.60 12.77 14.32
N LEU A 177 -1.87 12.38 14.25
CA LEU A 177 -2.90 13.18 13.57
C LEU A 177 -3.22 14.47 14.32
N PHE A 178 -3.29 14.43 15.67
CA PHE A 178 -3.75 15.59 16.45
C PHE A 178 -2.63 16.47 17.01
N LYS A 179 -1.39 15.99 17.04
CA LYS A 179 -0.24 16.77 17.53
C LYS A 179 0.75 17.14 16.42
N ASP A 180 1.13 16.17 15.58
CA ASP A 180 2.21 16.35 14.63
C ASP A 180 1.71 16.77 13.24
N TYR A 181 0.55 16.25 12.81
CA TYR A 181 0.02 16.41 11.46
C TYR A 181 -1.42 16.92 11.47
N THR A 182 -1.66 18.03 12.19
CA THR A 182 -2.98 18.64 12.33
C THR A 182 -3.62 19.07 11.02
N ASP A 183 -2.79 19.30 9.98
CA ASP A 183 -3.21 19.59 8.61
C ASP A 183 -3.83 18.38 7.87
N ALA A 184 -3.68 17.17 8.40
CA ALA A 184 -4.35 15.98 7.89
C ALA A 184 -5.81 15.85 8.37
N VAL A 185 -6.24 16.68 9.30
CA VAL A 185 -7.55 16.59 9.95
C VAL A 185 -8.36 17.84 9.64
N ILE A 186 -9.64 17.65 9.33
CA ILE A 186 -10.57 18.76 9.17
C ILE A 186 -10.80 19.40 10.55
N GLN A 187 -10.55 20.70 10.65
CA GLN A 187 -10.82 21.46 11.86
C GLN A 187 -12.20 22.10 11.77
N LEU A 188 -13.00 21.88 12.83
CA LEU A 188 -14.31 22.47 12.97
C LEU A 188 -14.23 23.58 14.03
N HIS A 189 -14.47 24.80 13.63
CA HIS A 189 -14.53 25.96 14.54
C HIS A 189 -15.99 26.34 14.77
N ALA A 190 -16.40 26.40 16.04
CA ALA A 190 -17.69 26.97 16.42
C ALA A 190 -17.58 28.49 16.43
N ASP A 191 -18.38 29.17 15.62
CA ASP A 191 -18.56 30.62 15.66
C ASP A 191 -19.60 30.99 16.71
N HIS A 192 -19.54 32.23 17.25
CA HIS A 192 -20.52 32.80 18.16
C HIS A 192 -21.93 32.89 17.53
N THR A 193 -22.06 32.71 16.22
CA THR A 193 -23.33 32.70 15.48
C THR A 193 -23.95 31.33 15.32
N TYR A 194 -23.45 30.29 16.01
CA TYR A 194 -23.85 28.87 15.86
C TYR A 194 -23.57 28.27 14.49
N LEU A 195 -22.74 28.92 13.69
CA LEU A 195 -22.27 28.39 12.41
C LEU A 195 -21.00 27.58 12.63
N LEU A 196 -20.95 26.38 12.04
CA LEU A 196 -19.73 25.56 11.98
C LEU A 196 -18.89 26.02 10.79
N ARG A 197 -17.75 26.63 11.06
CA ARG A 197 -16.74 26.88 10.04
C ARG A 197 -15.86 25.65 9.90
N VAL A 198 -15.79 25.11 8.69
CA VAL A 198 -14.89 24.00 8.34
C VAL A 198 -13.61 24.60 7.77
N GLU A 199 -12.52 24.45 8.48
CA GLU A 199 -11.19 24.78 7.95
C GLU A 199 -10.47 23.49 7.57
N TRP A 200 -10.12 23.43 6.30
CA TRP A 200 -9.19 22.47 5.79
C TRP A 200 -7.96 23.23 5.30
N ASN A 201 -6.78 22.66 5.46
CA ASN A 201 -5.56 23.26 4.92
C ASN A 201 -5.68 23.39 3.39
N THR A 202 -6.07 24.59 2.95
CA THR A 202 -6.39 24.89 1.54
C THR A 202 -5.15 25.10 0.68
N ASP A 203 -3.95 25.17 1.25
CA ASP A 203 -2.70 25.38 0.52
C ASP A 203 -2.37 24.26 -0.49
N SER A 204 -3.13 23.15 -0.45
CA SER A 204 -3.04 22.05 -1.40
C SER A 204 -4.16 22.02 -2.46
N LEU A 205 -5.10 22.97 -2.45
CA LEU A 205 -6.25 22.97 -3.37
C LEU A 205 -6.02 23.68 -4.71
N TYR A 206 -4.86 24.33 -4.88
CA TYR A 206 -4.53 25.08 -6.09
C TYR A 206 -3.30 24.50 -6.79
N TYR A 207 -3.42 23.29 -7.34
CA TYR A 207 -2.54 22.84 -8.46
C TYR A 207 -3.26 21.79 -9.29
#